data_a817cf68d75effac44d0dae2bbce36b0
#
_entry.id   a817cf68d75effac44d0dae2bbce36b0
#
_cell.length_a   1.000
_cell.length_b   1.000
_cell.length_c   1.000
_cell.angle_alpha   90.00
_cell.angle_beta   90.00
_cell.angle_gamma   90.00
#
_symmetry.space_group_name_H-M   'P 1'
#
loop_
_entity.id
_entity.type
_entity.pdbx_description
1 polymer ?
#
loop_
_entity_poly.entity_id
_entity_poly.type
_entity_poly.pdbx_seq_one_letter_code
_entity_poly.pdbx_strand_id
1 'polypeptide(L)'
;MDAWAAEAAFGRQESEAAWKRVAKTRAVAAGFLGCEAEEISLLGPTALGLGLVALGLEWKAGDEVVYDPLDYPANVYPWKELERKGVRAVPLLRPPGTPIRWEMVRPLVTGHTRLVSLATAHYLSGHLPELAVIGPELKKRNILLCLDGIQTLGVLPAAFAEADFLAADAHKWMLGPVGAGVLMVRKRVWDRLRPPLLGSWNVVSPEFLAQPEIHFESGGRRYEPGSLNLPGIEGMRASLEMLASFGLAEVSAHALDLARRVREGARKAGLAIYGGEGEERVITSLIEPKGGWEKIKEKVEAARIRVSWRKEHGGKTLLRVAPHVANTPADIEEFLRILGPSGR
;
A
#
# COMPACT_ATOMS: atom_id res chain seq x y z
N MET A 1 11.17 -8.06 20.10
CA MET A 1 12.52 -8.44 19.58
C MET A 1 13.22 -9.40 20.53
N ASP A 2 13.26 -9.12 21.84
CA ASP A 2 14.00 -9.94 22.82
C ASP A 2 13.56 -11.40 22.88
N ALA A 3 12.24 -11.67 22.86
CA ALA A 3 11.70 -13.04 22.82
C ALA A 3 12.15 -13.83 21.59
N TRP A 4 12.16 -13.19 20.40
CA TRP A 4 12.66 -13.81 19.18
C TRP A 4 14.18 -14.06 19.26
N ALA A 5 14.96 -13.09 19.75
CA ALA A 5 16.40 -13.23 19.90
C ALA A 5 16.77 -14.37 20.86
N ALA A 6 16.03 -14.50 21.96
CA ALA A 6 16.21 -15.59 22.91
C ALA A 6 15.89 -16.97 22.27
N GLU A 7 14.81 -17.07 21.50
CA GLU A 7 14.45 -18.31 20.80
C GLU A 7 15.45 -18.64 19.68
N ALA A 8 15.92 -17.63 18.93
CA ALA A 8 16.92 -17.79 17.88
C ALA A 8 18.26 -18.31 18.42
N ALA A 9 18.69 -17.80 19.59
CA ALA A 9 19.92 -18.23 20.24
C ALA A 9 19.92 -19.74 20.62
N PHE A 10 18.74 -20.33 20.78
CA PHE A 10 18.57 -21.76 21.06
C PHE A 10 18.08 -22.59 19.87
N GLY A 11 18.07 -22.03 18.66
CA GLY A 11 17.60 -22.72 17.45
C GLY A 11 16.08 -22.96 17.43
N ARG A 12 15.29 -22.26 18.24
CA ARG A 12 13.84 -22.43 18.40
C ARG A 12 13.03 -21.31 17.74
N GLN A 13 13.48 -20.81 16.60
CA GLN A 13 12.85 -19.69 15.90
C GLN A 13 11.40 -19.99 15.48
N GLU A 14 11.09 -21.24 15.17
CA GLU A 14 9.78 -21.71 14.72
C GLU A 14 9.02 -22.45 15.85
N SER A 15 9.12 -21.94 17.07
CA SER A 15 8.45 -22.49 18.25
C SER A 15 6.93 -22.28 18.20
N GLU A 16 6.17 -23.05 19.00
CA GLU A 16 4.72 -22.83 19.18
C GLU A 16 4.42 -21.38 19.63
N ALA A 17 5.29 -20.81 20.46
CA ALA A 17 5.18 -19.42 20.90
C ALA A 17 5.35 -18.42 19.74
N ALA A 18 6.29 -18.68 18.79
CA ALA A 18 6.45 -17.89 17.59
C ALA A 18 5.18 -17.92 16.72
N TRP A 19 4.59 -19.10 16.53
CA TRP A 19 3.35 -19.23 15.76
C TRP A 19 2.14 -18.56 16.41
N LYS A 20 2.03 -18.57 17.73
CA LYS A 20 1.02 -17.78 18.45
C LYS A 20 1.18 -16.28 18.20
N ARG A 21 2.43 -15.78 18.15
CA ARG A 21 2.70 -14.37 17.82
C ARG A 21 2.37 -14.04 16.36
N VAL A 22 2.68 -14.92 15.43
CA VAL A 22 2.28 -14.80 14.02
C VAL A 22 0.75 -14.72 13.90
N ALA A 23 0.01 -15.59 14.55
CA ALA A 23 -1.46 -15.56 14.57
C ALA A 23 -2.00 -14.25 15.16
N LYS A 24 -1.39 -13.75 16.24
CA LYS A 24 -1.72 -12.45 16.84
C LYS A 24 -1.47 -11.30 15.85
N THR A 25 -0.37 -11.36 15.08
CA THR A 25 -0.07 -10.35 14.06
C THR A 25 -1.14 -10.29 12.99
N ARG A 26 -1.64 -11.46 12.52
CA ARG A 26 -2.77 -11.50 11.57
C ARG A 26 -4.01 -10.83 12.14
N ALA A 27 -4.34 -11.12 13.40
CA ALA A 27 -5.52 -10.54 14.05
C ALA A 27 -5.40 -9.02 14.18
N VAL A 28 -4.23 -8.49 14.56
CA VAL A 28 -3.98 -7.05 14.63
C VAL A 28 -4.10 -6.41 13.25
N ALA A 29 -3.47 -6.97 12.23
CA ALA A 29 -3.54 -6.46 10.86
C ALA A 29 -4.98 -6.50 10.30
N ALA A 30 -5.72 -7.56 10.59
CA ALA A 30 -7.12 -7.72 10.20
C ALA A 30 -8.00 -6.60 10.80
N GLY A 31 -7.75 -6.17 12.03
CA GLY A 31 -8.42 -5.05 12.66
C GLY A 31 -8.25 -3.74 11.89
N PHE A 32 -7.07 -3.45 11.36
CA PHE A 32 -6.82 -2.27 10.52
C PHE A 32 -7.48 -2.37 9.14
N LEU A 33 -7.68 -3.58 8.63
CA LEU A 33 -8.25 -3.84 7.31
C LEU A 33 -9.77 -4.08 7.33
N GLY A 34 -10.37 -4.21 8.51
CA GLY A 34 -11.78 -4.54 8.65
C GLY A 34 -12.10 -5.91 7.99
N CYS A 35 -11.31 -6.93 8.31
CA CYS A 35 -11.45 -8.28 7.76
C CYS A 35 -11.19 -9.35 8.82
N GLU A 36 -11.38 -10.63 8.45
CA GLU A 36 -11.05 -11.75 9.32
C GLU A 36 -9.53 -12.03 9.30
N ALA A 37 -8.98 -12.50 10.43
CA ALA A 37 -7.57 -12.86 10.51
C ALA A 37 -7.16 -13.94 9.49
N GLU A 38 -8.09 -14.84 9.15
CA GLU A 38 -7.90 -15.88 8.13
C GLU A 38 -7.73 -15.31 6.71
N GLU A 39 -8.18 -14.08 6.45
CA GLU A 39 -8.05 -13.40 5.17
C GLU A 39 -6.66 -12.75 4.99
N ILE A 40 -5.80 -12.78 6.01
CA ILE A 40 -4.48 -12.16 6.02
C ILE A 40 -3.38 -13.19 5.77
N SER A 41 -2.55 -12.91 4.79
CA SER A 41 -1.24 -13.55 4.59
C SER A 41 -0.15 -12.57 5.00
N LEU A 42 0.86 -13.07 5.69
CA LEU A 42 2.03 -12.27 6.07
C LEU A 42 3.12 -12.49 5.02
N LEU A 43 3.38 -11.45 4.25
CA LEU A 43 4.30 -11.49 3.11
C LEU A 43 5.44 -10.47 3.27
N GLY A 44 6.25 -10.38 2.26
CA GLY A 44 7.25 -9.32 2.05
C GLY A 44 6.64 -8.07 1.40
N PRO A 45 7.32 -7.48 0.42
CA PRO A 45 6.92 -6.20 -0.15
C PRO A 45 5.58 -6.25 -0.88
N THR A 46 4.90 -5.10 -0.96
CA THR A 46 3.65 -4.90 -1.73
C THR A 46 3.71 -5.52 -3.13
N ALA A 47 4.84 -5.36 -3.82
CA ALA A 47 5.04 -5.91 -5.15
C ALA A 47 4.87 -7.44 -5.22
N LEU A 48 5.26 -8.15 -4.15
CA LEU A 48 5.05 -9.61 -4.07
C LEU A 48 3.56 -9.93 -3.97
N GLY A 49 2.82 -9.21 -3.12
CA GLY A 49 1.37 -9.42 -2.96
C GLY A 49 0.61 -9.15 -4.26
N LEU A 50 0.88 -8.02 -4.93
CA LEU A 50 0.25 -7.69 -6.21
C LEU A 50 0.64 -8.69 -7.32
N GLY A 51 1.91 -9.12 -7.34
CA GLY A 51 2.38 -10.17 -8.25
C GLY A 51 1.70 -11.51 -8.03
N LEU A 52 1.47 -11.92 -6.77
CA LEU A 52 0.72 -13.13 -6.44
C LEU A 52 -0.72 -13.08 -6.97
N VAL A 53 -1.38 -11.92 -6.84
CA VAL A 53 -2.74 -11.73 -7.40
C VAL A 53 -2.71 -11.84 -8.93
N ALA A 54 -1.79 -11.12 -9.59
CA ALA A 54 -1.66 -11.14 -11.04
C ALA A 54 -1.37 -12.54 -11.60
N LEU A 55 -0.53 -13.32 -10.93
CA LEU A 55 -0.13 -14.65 -11.39
C LEU A 55 -1.11 -15.74 -11.00
N GLY A 56 -1.81 -15.59 -9.86
CA GLY A 56 -2.68 -16.62 -9.29
C GLY A 56 -4.12 -16.61 -9.81
N LEU A 57 -4.56 -15.53 -10.44
CA LEU A 57 -5.86 -15.50 -11.13
C LEU A 57 -5.81 -16.28 -12.43
N GLU A 58 -6.89 -17.01 -12.73
CA GLU A 58 -7.05 -17.71 -13.99
C GLU A 58 -7.49 -16.73 -15.08
N TRP A 59 -6.53 -16.33 -15.89
CA TRP A 59 -6.73 -15.44 -17.03
C TRP A 59 -6.99 -16.22 -18.32
N LYS A 60 -7.88 -15.67 -19.15
CA LYS A 60 -8.12 -16.13 -20.54
C LYS A 60 -7.66 -15.06 -21.52
N ALA A 61 -7.25 -15.46 -22.70
CA ALA A 61 -6.97 -14.52 -23.76
C ALA A 61 -8.21 -13.65 -24.05
N GLY A 62 -8.01 -12.34 -24.10
CA GLY A 62 -9.07 -11.35 -24.25
C GLY A 62 -9.68 -10.84 -22.93
N ASP A 63 -9.37 -11.45 -21.76
CA ASP A 63 -9.69 -10.84 -20.46
C ASP A 63 -8.99 -9.48 -20.31
N GLU A 64 -9.56 -8.59 -19.52
CA GLU A 64 -9.05 -7.23 -19.34
C GLU A 64 -8.75 -6.94 -17.86
N VAL A 65 -7.65 -6.22 -17.63
CA VAL A 65 -7.30 -5.61 -16.33
C VAL A 65 -7.18 -4.10 -16.50
N VAL A 66 -7.98 -3.33 -15.76
CA VAL A 66 -7.88 -1.86 -15.74
C VAL A 66 -6.90 -1.46 -14.64
N TYR A 67 -5.93 -0.59 -14.96
CA TYR A 67 -4.92 -0.13 -14.02
C TYR A 67 -4.57 1.35 -14.26
N ASP A 68 -4.02 2.03 -13.25
CA ASP A 68 -3.50 3.39 -13.39
C ASP A 68 -2.03 3.37 -13.88
N PRO A 69 -1.73 3.80 -15.12
CA PRO A 69 -0.36 3.82 -15.64
C PRO A 69 0.53 4.88 -14.97
N LEU A 70 -0.07 5.82 -14.21
CA LEU A 70 0.64 6.85 -13.46
C LEU A 70 0.95 6.43 -12.02
N ASP A 71 0.57 5.22 -11.63
CA ASP A 71 0.82 4.71 -10.29
C ASP A 71 2.29 4.28 -10.10
N TYR A 72 2.61 3.89 -8.86
CA TYR A 72 3.91 3.33 -8.54
C TYR A 72 4.16 2.04 -9.32
N PRO A 73 5.39 1.81 -9.84
CA PRO A 73 5.69 0.68 -10.73
C PRO A 73 5.26 -0.70 -10.22
N ALA A 74 5.25 -0.91 -8.89
CA ALA A 74 4.78 -2.16 -8.29
C ALA A 74 3.31 -2.46 -8.61
N ASN A 75 2.48 -1.44 -8.82
CA ASN A 75 1.07 -1.56 -9.21
C ASN A 75 0.83 -1.33 -10.71
N VAL A 76 1.86 -1.38 -11.53
CA VAL A 76 1.80 -1.25 -12.99
C VAL A 76 2.32 -2.49 -13.69
N TYR A 77 3.56 -2.89 -13.38
CA TYR A 77 4.23 -3.97 -14.11
C TYR A 77 3.56 -5.33 -14.02
N PRO A 78 3.01 -5.78 -12.86
CA PRO A 78 2.34 -7.08 -12.81
C PRO A 78 1.18 -7.19 -13.79
N TRP A 79 0.44 -6.10 -14.00
CA TRP A 79 -0.71 -6.06 -14.89
C TRP A 79 -0.30 -6.03 -16.35
N LYS A 80 0.73 -5.25 -16.69
CA LYS A 80 1.29 -5.23 -18.07
C LYS A 80 1.90 -6.55 -18.48
N GLU A 81 2.54 -7.28 -17.56
CA GLU A 81 3.14 -8.59 -17.86
C GLU A 81 2.07 -9.63 -18.29
N LEU A 82 0.82 -9.46 -17.89
CA LEU A 82 -0.29 -10.32 -18.31
C LEU A 82 -0.57 -10.28 -19.81
N GLU A 83 -0.10 -9.26 -20.52
CA GLU A 83 -0.20 -9.18 -21.99
C GLU A 83 0.45 -10.37 -22.67
N ARG A 84 1.51 -10.96 -22.07
CA ARG A 84 2.14 -12.20 -22.56
C ARG A 84 1.21 -13.43 -22.50
N LYS A 85 0.13 -13.36 -21.70
CA LYS A 85 -0.91 -14.38 -21.63
C LYS A 85 -2.14 -14.04 -22.48
N GLY A 86 -2.06 -13.01 -23.32
CA GLY A 86 -3.18 -12.53 -24.14
C GLY A 86 -4.23 -11.71 -23.38
N VAL A 87 -3.95 -11.30 -22.14
CA VAL A 87 -4.79 -10.38 -21.36
C VAL A 87 -4.54 -8.96 -21.85
N ARG A 88 -5.58 -8.14 -21.91
CA ARG A 88 -5.46 -6.71 -22.26
C ARG A 88 -5.25 -5.87 -21.00
N ALA A 89 -4.09 -5.25 -20.86
CA ALA A 89 -3.85 -4.26 -19.82
C ALA A 89 -4.40 -2.90 -20.27
N VAL A 90 -5.55 -2.50 -19.70
CA VAL A 90 -6.30 -1.30 -20.09
C VAL A 90 -5.88 -0.13 -19.20
N PRO A 91 -5.14 0.87 -19.72
CA PRO A 91 -4.68 2.00 -18.93
C PRO A 91 -5.82 2.98 -18.64
N LEU A 92 -5.97 3.37 -17.38
CA LEU A 92 -6.84 4.47 -16.95
C LEU A 92 -6.12 5.80 -17.25
N LEU A 93 -6.43 6.40 -18.39
CA LEU A 93 -5.83 7.68 -18.79
C LEU A 93 -6.51 8.83 -18.06
N ARG A 94 -5.71 9.63 -17.36
CA ARG A 94 -6.15 10.83 -16.61
C ARG A 94 -5.07 11.89 -16.61
N PRO A 95 -5.40 13.17 -16.41
CA PRO A 95 -4.39 14.20 -16.18
C PRO A 95 -3.55 13.85 -14.94
N PRO A 96 -2.21 14.01 -15.00
CA PRO A 96 -1.34 13.73 -13.86
C PRO A 96 -1.76 14.50 -12.60
N GLY A 97 -1.76 13.80 -11.46
CA GLY A 97 -2.11 14.40 -10.17
C GLY A 97 -3.61 14.46 -9.85
N THR A 98 -4.52 14.19 -10.80
CA THR A 98 -5.97 14.22 -10.52
C THR A 98 -6.45 12.97 -9.76
N PRO A 99 -7.48 13.07 -8.89
CA PRO A 99 -8.08 11.91 -8.23
C PRO A 99 -8.79 11.01 -9.23
N ILE A 100 -8.85 9.71 -8.93
CA ILE A 100 -9.59 8.73 -9.75
C ILE A 100 -11.05 8.71 -9.28
N ARG A 101 -11.97 8.98 -10.22
CA ARG A 101 -13.41 8.96 -10.04
C ARG A 101 -14.04 7.82 -10.82
N TRP A 102 -15.24 7.40 -10.41
CA TRP A 102 -15.97 6.33 -11.11
C TRP A 102 -16.21 6.65 -12.58
N GLU A 103 -16.49 7.92 -12.91
CA GLU A 103 -16.70 8.38 -14.30
C GLU A 103 -15.51 8.12 -15.20
N MET A 104 -14.30 8.04 -14.64
CA MET A 104 -13.06 7.72 -15.37
C MET A 104 -12.89 6.20 -15.54
N VAL A 105 -13.33 5.41 -14.58
CA VAL A 105 -13.23 3.93 -14.58
C VAL A 105 -14.34 3.33 -15.43
N ARG A 106 -15.58 3.84 -15.30
CA ARG A 106 -16.79 3.30 -15.95
C ARG A 106 -16.65 3.04 -17.44
N PRO A 107 -16.12 3.97 -18.28
CA PRO A 107 -16.01 3.75 -19.73
C PRO A 107 -14.97 2.69 -20.11
N LEU A 108 -14.09 2.30 -19.19
CA LEU A 108 -13.06 1.27 -19.41
C LEU A 108 -13.55 -0.13 -19.04
N VAL A 109 -14.69 -0.20 -18.33
CA VAL A 109 -15.27 -1.46 -17.86
C VAL A 109 -16.14 -2.06 -18.97
N THR A 110 -15.76 -3.26 -19.42
CA THR A 110 -16.46 -4.02 -20.47
C THR A 110 -16.91 -5.40 -19.93
N GLY A 111 -17.54 -6.20 -20.79
CA GLY A 111 -17.86 -7.60 -20.46
C GLY A 111 -16.63 -8.51 -20.30
N HIS A 112 -15.44 -8.05 -20.71
CA HIS A 112 -14.17 -8.76 -20.59
C HIS A 112 -13.36 -8.33 -19.37
N THR A 113 -13.74 -7.24 -18.69
CA THR A 113 -13.01 -6.74 -17.53
C THR A 113 -13.13 -7.70 -16.35
N ARG A 114 -12.01 -8.22 -15.88
CA ARG A 114 -11.93 -9.17 -14.78
C ARG A 114 -11.50 -8.52 -13.47
N LEU A 115 -10.66 -7.48 -13.56
CA LEU A 115 -10.06 -6.84 -12.40
C LEU A 115 -9.81 -5.35 -12.67
N VAL A 116 -9.98 -4.55 -11.62
CA VAL A 116 -9.49 -3.16 -11.55
C VAL A 116 -8.45 -3.09 -10.44
N SER A 117 -7.27 -2.54 -10.73
CA SER A 117 -6.21 -2.34 -9.74
C SER A 117 -5.92 -0.86 -9.53
N LEU A 118 -5.98 -0.41 -8.27
CA LEU A 118 -5.77 0.98 -7.87
C LEU A 118 -4.93 1.06 -6.61
N ALA A 119 -4.15 2.14 -6.44
CA ALA A 119 -3.62 2.48 -5.12
C ALA A 119 -4.70 3.14 -4.26
N THR A 120 -4.68 2.89 -2.96
CA THR A 120 -5.60 3.53 -1.99
C THR A 120 -5.34 5.02 -1.83
N ALA A 121 -4.11 5.46 -2.10
CA ALA A 121 -3.73 6.86 -2.33
C ALA A 121 -2.58 6.92 -3.32
N HIS A 122 -2.64 7.86 -4.25
CA HIS A 122 -1.59 8.01 -5.25
C HIS A 122 -0.28 8.50 -4.61
N TYR A 123 0.83 7.83 -4.89
CA TYR A 123 2.11 8.00 -4.21
C TYR A 123 2.75 9.40 -4.38
N LEU A 124 2.38 10.17 -5.39
CA LEU A 124 2.84 11.55 -5.60
C LEU A 124 1.82 12.57 -5.12
N SER A 125 0.60 12.54 -5.61
CA SER A 125 -0.40 13.56 -5.29
C SER A 125 -1.06 13.36 -3.92
N GLY A 126 -1.06 12.13 -3.40
CA GLY A 126 -1.78 11.77 -2.18
C GLY A 126 -3.30 11.64 -2.36
N HIS A 127 -3.84 11.91 -3.55
CA HIS A 127 -5.27 11.75 -3.80
C HIS A 127 -5.73 10.30 -3.60
N LEU A 128 -6.88 10.17 -2.97
CA LEU A 128 -7.56 8.90 -2.81
C LEU A 128 -8.52 8.69 -3.99
N PRO A 129 -8.59 7.48 -4.58
CA PRO A 129 -9.64 7.14 -5.50
C PRO A 129 -11.01 7.09 -4.79
N GLU A 130 -12.08 7.27 -5.53
CA GLU A 130 -13.45 7.26 -5.01
C GLU A 130 -13.94 5.82 -4.71
N LEU A 131 -13.21 5.12 -3.82
CA LEU A 131 -13.42 3.69 -3.53
C LEU A 131 -14.84 3.38 -3.02
N ALA A 132 -15.47 4.32 -2.32
CA ALA A 132 -16.84 4.18 -1.83
C ALA A 132 -17.88 4.06 -2.96
N VAL A 133 -17.55 4.53 -4.17
CA VAL A 133 -18.40 4.39 -5.36
C VAL A 133 -17.84 3.28 -6.27
N ILE A 134 -16.54 3.30 -6.54
CA ILE A 134 -15.90 2.34 -7.46
C ILE A 134 -16.10 0.91 -6.98
N GLY A 135 -15.87 0.61 -5.70
CA GLY A 135 -15.97 -0.75 -5.16
C GLY A 135 -17.36 -1.37 -5.36
N PRO A 136 -18.44 -0.75 -4.86
CA PRO A 136 -19.80 -1.25 -5.07
C PRO A 136 -20.18 -1.40 -6.55
N GLU A 137 -19.75 -0.48 -7.42
CA GLU A 137 -20.04 -0.52 -8.85
C GLU A 137 -19.32 -1.67 -9.57
N LEU A 138 -18.10 -1.99 -9.20
CA LEU A 138 -17.35 -3.16 -9.68
C LEU A 138 -18.00 -4.46 -9.19
N LYS A 139 -18.36 -4.52 -7.91
CA LYS A 139 -19.00 -5.69 -7.31
C LYS A 139 -20.32 -6.05 -7.98
N LYS A 140 -21.19 -5.07 -8.29
CA LYS A 140 -22.42 -5.28 -9.06
C LYS A 140 -22.18 -5.94 -10.42
N ARG A 141 -20.97 -5.78 -10.97
CA ARG A 141 -20.56 -6.31 -12.28
C ARG A 141 -19.71 -7.59 -12.17
N ASN A 142 -19.54 -8.12 -10.95
CA ASN A 142 -18.67 -9.27 -10.64
C ASN A 142 -17.21 -9.05 -11.12
N ILE A 143 -16.73 -7.82 -11.04
CA ILE A 143 -15.34 -7.41 -11.34
C ILE A 143 -14.57 -7.30 -10.04
N LEU A 144 -13.37 -7.89 -10.00
CA LEU A 144 -12.50 -7.90 -8.84
C LEU A 144 -11.84 -6.53 -8.62
N LEU A 145 -11.67 -6.15 -7.35
CA LEU A 145 -10.94 -4.95 -6.94
C LEU A 145 -9.67 -5.35 -6.19
N CYS A 146 -8.51 -5.00 -6.76
CA CYS A 146 -7.20 -5.16 -6.14
C CYS A 146 -6.64 -3.79 -5.72
N LEU A 147 -6.20 -3.66 -4.46
CA LEU A 147 -5.70 -2.41 -3.93
C LEU A 147 -4.22 -2.51 -3.51
N ASP A 148 -3.44 -1.51 -3.89
CA ASP A 148 -2.17 -1.19 -3.24
C ASP A 148 -2.45 -0.29 -2.03
N GLY A 149 -2.35 -0.86 -0.82
CA GLY A 149 -2.68 -0.20 0.44
C GLY A 149 -1.52 0.55 1.10
N ILE A 150 -0.33 0.52 0.50
CA ILE A 150 0.91 0.97 1.17
C ILE A 150 0.91 2.46 1.57
N GLN A 151 0.07 3.29 0.94
CA GLN A 151 0.04 4.73 1.22
C GLN A 151 -1.03 5.14 2.25
N THR A 152 -1.84 4.18 2.75
CA THR A 152 -2.94 4.51 3.68
C THR A 152 -3.04 3.56 4.86
N LEU A 153 -2.63 2.29 4.72
CA LEU A 153 -2.74 1.32 5.81
C LEU A 153 -1.87 1.72 6.99
N GLY A 154 -2.50 1.91 8.14
CA GLY A 154 -1.89 2.41 9.37
C GLY A 154 -2.10 3.90 9.65
N VAL A 155 -2.61 4.68 8.68
CA VAL A 155 -2.84 6.13 8.87
C VAL A 155 -4.24 6.61 8.50
N LEU A 156 -4.88 6.01 7.52
CA LEU A 156 -6.24 6.39 7.15
C LEU A 156 -7.20 5.22 7.32
N PRO A 157 -8.40 5.45 7.88
CA PRO A 157 -9.48 4.51 7.81
C PRO A 157 -9.95 4.44 6.36
N ALA A 158 -9.44 3.49 5.60
CA ALA A 158 -9.79 3.40 4.19
C ALA A 158 -11.02 2.51 3.98
N ALA A 159 -11.76 2.81 2.92
CA ALA A 159 -12.91 2.01 2.49
C ALA A 159 -12.44 0.71 1.81
N PHE A 160 -11.82 -0.20 2.58
CA PHE A 160 -11.33 -1.49 2.07
C PHE A 160 -12.43 -2.56 1.95
N ALA A 161 -13.66 -2.26 2.40
CA ALA A 161 -14.74 -3.26 2.52
C ALA A 161 -15.02 -4.00 1.20
N GLU A 162 -15.00 -3.29 0.09
CA GLU A 162 -15.31 -3.87 -1.23
C GLU A 162 -14.07 -4.41 -1.95
N ALA A 163 -12.85 -4.21 -1.42
CA ALA A 163 -11.65 -4.81 -1.99
C ALA A 163 -11.69 -6.34 -1.87
N ASP A 164 -11.31 -7.03 -2.94
CA ASP A 164 -11.10 -8.47 -2.94
C ASP A 164 -9.68 -8.83 -2.52
N PHE A 165 -8.74 -7.99 -2.93
CA PHE A 165 -7.32 -8.10 -2.62
C PHE A 165 -6.77 -6.75 -2.16
N LEU A 166 -5.87 -6.79 -1.18
CA LEU A 166 -5.08 -5.62 -0.81
C LEU A 166 -3.68 -6.08 -0.39
N ALA A 167 -2.66 -5.44 -0.94
CA ALA A 167 -1.27 -5.66 -0.53
C ALA A 167 -0.65 -4.38 0.04
N ALA A 168 0.12 -4.50 1.13
CA ALA A 168 0.85 -3.39 1.72
C ALA A 168 2.09 -3.87 2.47
N ASP A 169 3.25 -3.26 2.20
CA ASP A 169 4.47 -3.41 3.00
C ASP A 169 4.41 -2.50 4.24
N ALA A 170 4.96 -2.94 5.35
CA ALA A 170 4.85 -2.26 6.64
C ALA A 170 5.74 -1.03 6.81
N HIS A 171 6.75 -0.83 5.96
CA HIS A 171 7.82 0.16 6.17
C HIS A 171 7.41 1.64 5.96
N LYS A 172 6.14 1.92 5.66
CA LYS A 172 5.64 3.30 5.52
C LYS A 172 4.73 3.67 6.68
N TRP A 173 3.44 3.71 6.43
CA TRP A 173 2.44 4.20 7.38
C TRP A 173 2.14 3.25 8.53
N MET A 174 2.44 1.97 8.38
CA MET A 174 2.40 1.01 9.48
C MET A 174 3.61 1.11 10.43
N LEU A 175 4.65 1.90 10.09
CA LEU A 175 5.90 2.06 10.88
C LEU A 175 6.64 0.76 11.17
N GLY A 176 6.40 -0.27 10.39
CA GLY A 176 7.06 -1.57 10.53
C GLY A 176 8.38 -1.67 9.77
N PRO A 177 9.09 -2.80 9.94
CA PRO A 177 10.33 -3.07 9.21
C PRO A 177 10.10 -3.24 7.70
N VAL A 178 11.15 -2.97 6.91
CA VAL A 178 11.21 -3.32 5.48
C VAL A 178 11.12 -4.84 5.30
N GLY A 179 10.40 -5.30 4.29
CA GLY A 179 10.32 -6.72 3.96
C GLY A 179 9.38 -7.53 4.85
N ALA A 180 8.52 -6.85 5.60
CA ALA A 180 7.36 -7.42 6.26
C ALA A 180 6.12 -6.66 5.78
N GLY A 181 5.04 -7.36 5.52
CA GLY A 181 3.81 -6.77 5.00
C GLY A 181 2.66 -7.76 5.03
N VAL A 182 1.56 -7.34 4.43
CA VAL A 182 0.32 -8.10 4.40
C VAL A 182 -0.21 -8.24 2.97
N LEU A 183 -0.83 -9.38 2.70
CA LEU A 183 -1.76 -9.56 1.59
C LEU A 183 -3.10 -9.99 2.20
N MET A 184 -4.13 -9.18 2.01
CA MET A 184 -5.51 -9.55 2.28
C MET A 184 -6.10 -10.18 1.04
N VAL A 185 -6.69 -11.36 1.20
CA VAL A 185 -7.48 -12.04 0.18
C VAL A 185 -8.83 -12.39 0.80
N ARG A 186 -9.89 -11.74 0.36
CA ARG A 186 -11.23 -11.99 0.91
C ARG A 186 -11.66 -13.43 0.70
N LYS A 187 -12.29 -14.03 1.70
CA LYS A 187 -12.78 -15.43 1.68
C LYS A 187 -13.67 -15.72 0.47
N ARG A 188 -14.48 -14.74 0.05
CA ARG A 188 -15.38 -14.84 -1.12
C ARG A 188 -14.68 -15.07 -2.46
N VAL A 189 -13.35 -14.90 -2.52
CA VAL A 189 -12.55 -15.03 -3.76
C VAL A 189 -11.42 -16.06 -3.65
N TRP A 190 -11.37 -16.84 -2.57
CA TRP A 190 -10.32 -17.86 -2.41
C TRP A 190 -10.30 -18.89 -3.53
N ASP A 191 -11.47 -19.27 -4.04
CA ASP A 191 -11.58 -20.21 -5.15
C ASP A 191 -11.19 -19.61 -6.50
N ARG A 192 -11.07 -18.28 -6.58
CA ARG A 192 -10.68 -17.55 -7.78
C ARG A 192 -9.16 -17.27 -7.84
N LEU A 193 -8.48 -17.30 -6.69
CA LEU A 193 -7.04 -17.04 -6.60
C LEU A 193 -6.30 -18.31 -6.20
N ARG A 194 -5.74 -19.00 -7.17
CA ARG A 194 -4.87 -20.14 -6.92
C ARG A 194 -3.48 -19.66 -6.50
N PRO A 195 -2.89 -20.14 -5.39
CA PRO A 195 -1.52 -19.80 -5.02
C PRO A 195 -0.52 -20.10 -6.15
N PRO A 196 0.19 -19.10 -6.70
CA PRO A 196 1.10 -19.33 -7.82
C PRO A 196 2.50 -19.80 -7.39
N LEU A 197 2.83 -19.63 -6.11
CA LEU A 197 4.08 -20.10 -5.51
C LEU A 197 3.74 -21.21 -4.52
N LEU A 198 4.41 -22.35 -4.66
CA LEU A 198 4.19 -23.52 -3.82
C LEU A 198 5.47 -23.87 -3.05
N GLY A 199 5.25 -24.31 -1.81
CA GLY A 199 6.31 -24.80 -0.94
C GLY A 199 5.72 -25.56 0.24
N SER A 200 6.55 -26.00 1.17
CA SER A 200 6.16 -26.85 2.28
C SER A 200 5.27 -26.19 3.33
N TRP A 201 5.06 -24.87 3.26
CA TRP A 201 4.29 -24.13 4.27
C TRP A 201 2.87 -23.78 3.83
N ASN A 202 2.62 -23.75 2.53
CA ASN A 202 1.29 -23.42 1.98
C ASN A 202 0.57 -24.61 1.34
N VAL A 203 1.25 -25.77 1.32
CA VAL A 203 0.66 -27.07 0.92
C VAL A 203 0.65 -27.98 2.13
N VAL A 204 -0.46 -28.70 2.34
CA VAL A 204 -0.58 -29.68 3.42
C VAL A 204 0.44 -30.80 3.18
N SER A 205 1.49 -30.81 3.99
CA SER A 205 2.65 -31.72 3.84
C SER A 205 2.98 -32.33 5.21
N PRO A 206 2.23 -33.38 5.67
CA PRO A 206 2.50 -34.02 6.95
C PRO A 206 3.97 -34.44 7.05
N GLU A 207 4.59 -34.13 8.19
CA GLU A 207 6.03 -34.41 8.44
C GLU A 207 6.98 -33.81 7.35
N PHE A 208 6.53 -32.76 6.66
CA PHE A 208 7.22 -32.16 5.51
C PHE A 208 7.47 -33.12 4.33
N LEU A 209 6.72 -34.20 4.23
CA LEU A 209 6.78 -35.13 3.11
C LEU A 209 5.86 -34.69 1.97
N ALA A 210 6.41 -34.63 0.75
CA ALA A 210 5.62 -34.30 -0.43
C ALA A 210 4.49 -35.30 -0.66
N GLN A 211 3.30 -34.81 -0.92
CA GLN A 211 2.10 -35.63 -1.16
C GLN A 211 1.83 -35.78 -2.66
N PRO A 212 1.15 -36.86 -3.10
CA PRO A 212 0.77 -37.03 -4.49
C PRO A 212 -0.16 -35.95 -5.02
N GLU A 213 -1.04 -35.40 -4.17
CA GLU A 213 -2.00 -34.35 -4.50
C GLU A 213 -1.67 -33.06 -3.75
N ILE A 214 -1.95 -31.94 -4.39
CA ILE A 214 -1.71 -30.61 -3.82
C ILE A 214 -2.99 -30.16 -3.13
N HIS A 215 -2.98 -30.15 -1.80
CA HIS A 215 -4.00 -29.53 -0.96
C HIS A 215 -3.42 -28.30 -0.28
N PHE A 216 -4.00 -27.13 -0.54
CA PHE A 216 -3.52 -25.90 0.07
C PHE A 216 -3.90 -25.81 1.54
N GLU A 217 -3.03 -25.16 2.32
CA GLU A 217 -3.35 -24.75 3.68
C GLU A 217 -4.59 -23.85 3.71
N SER A 218 -5.24 -23.78 4.85
CA SER A 218 -6.43 -22.93 5.04
C SER A 218 -6.06 -21.46 5.19
N GLY A 219 -7.01 -20.60 4.88
CA GLY A 219 -6.88 -19.16 5.07
C GLY A 219 -5.70 -18.54 4.33
N GLY A 220 -5.16 -17.46 4.87
CA GLY A 220 -4.03 -16.72 4.30
C GLY A 220 -2.74 -17.54 4.19
N ARG A 221 -2.59 -18.61 4.99
CA ARG A 221 -1.42 -19.49 4.90
C ARG A 221 -1.21 -20.08 3.52
N ARG A 222 -2.27 -20.27 2.74
CA ARG A 222 -2.17 -20.77 1.35
C ARG A 222 -1.29 -19.91 0.43
N TYR A 223 -1.02 -18.67 0.79
CA TYR A 223 -0.17 -17.77 0.01
C TYR A 223 1.23 -17.58 0.61
N GLU A 224 1.60 -18.36 1.63
CA GLU A 224 2.87 -18.30 2.34
C GLU A 224 3.71 -19.56 2.09
N PRO A 225 4.47 -19.61 0.97
CA PRO A 225 5.08 -20.86 0.50
C PRO A 225 6.26 -21.35 1.35
N GLY A 226 6.85 -20.51 2.19
CA GLY A 226 8.07 -20.85 2.93
C GLY A 226 8.16 -20.15 4.29
N SER A 227 9.31 -20.30 4.93
CA SER A 227 9.61 -19.70 6.24
C SER A 227 9.36 -18.20 6.23
N LEU A 228 8.66 -17.72 7.23
CA LEU A 228 8.27 -16.33 7.36
C LEU A 228 9.41 -15.47 7.92
N ASN A 229 9.43 -14.18 7.57
CA ASN A 229 10.30 -13.19 8.19
C ASN A 229 9.81 -12.87 9.62
N LEU A 230 10.03 -13.80 10.55
CA LEU A 230 9.54 -13.68 11.92
C LEU A 230 9.96 -12.38 12.61
N PRO A 231 11.23 -11.92 12.54
CA PRO A 231 11.62 -10.65 13.13
C PRO A 231 10.88 -9.45 12.54
N GLY A 232 10.68 -9.43 11.21
CA GLY A 232 9.94 -8.37 10.54
C GLY A 232 8.47 -8.37 10.91
N ILE A 233 7.84 -9.54 11.02
CA ILE A 233 6.45 -9.73 11.43
C ILE A 233 6.23 -9.26 12.86
N GLU A 234 7.14 -9.60 13.79
CA GLU A 234 7.11 -9.12 15.17
C GLU A 234 7.23 -7.60 15.26
N GLY A 235 8.15 -7.01 14.48
CA GLY A 235 8.31 -5.56 14.41
C GLY A 235 7.06 -4.87 13.84
N MET A 236 6.46 -5.43 12.80
CA MET A 236 5.19 -4.94 12.23
C MET A 236 4.06 -5.02 13.27
N ARG A 237 3.93 -6.13 14.00
CA ARG A 237 2.94 -6.26 15.07
C ARG A 237 3.11 -5.18 16.13
N ALA A 238 4.34 -4.99 16.62
CA ALA A 238 4.62 -4.00 17.66
C ALA A 238 4.22 -2.57 17.20
N SER A 239 4.54 -2.21 15.97
CA SER A 239 4.17 -0.90 15.42
C SER A 239 2.66 -0.76 15.20
N LEU A 240 1.98 -1.79 14.71
CA LEU A 240 0.51 -1.77 14.59
C LEU A 240 -0.19 -1.69 15.94
N GLU A 241 0.26 -2.44 16.96
CA GLU A 241 -0.25 -2.36 18.33
C GLU A 241 -0.04 -0.95 18.93
N MET A 242 1.10 -0.33 18.65
CA MET A 242 1.37 1.06 19.05
C MET A 242 0.39 2.02 18.35
N LEU A 243 0.20 1.93 17.04
CA LEU A 243 -0.76 2.77 16.31
C LEU A 243 -2.19 2.54 16.82
N ALA A 244 -2.57 1.30 17.08
CA ALA A 244 -3.88 0.97 17.66
C ALA A 244 -4.08 1.57 19.06
N SER A 245 -3.03 1.67 19.87
CA SER A 245 -3.10 2.26 21.21
C SER A 245 -3.39 3.77 21.19
N PHE A 246 -3.01 4.48 20.13
CA PHE A 246 -3.40 5.88 19.91
C PHE A 246 -4.82 6.01 19.35
N GLY A 247 -5.34 4.95 18.71
CA GLY A 247 -6.58 5.00 17.95
C GLY A 247 -6.37 5.52 16.52
N LEU A 248 -6.87 4.79 15.53
CA LEU A 248 -6.66 5.14 14.11
C LEU A 248 -7.28 6.50 13.74
N ALA A 249 -8.37 6.88 14.38
CA ALA A 249 -9.02 8.19 14.16
C ALA A 249 -8.09 9.35 14.56
N GLU A 250 -7.44 9.23 15.73
CA GLU A 250 -6.50 10.23 16.24
C GLU A 250 -5.22 10.29 15.39
N VAL A 251 -4.68 9.14 15.00
CA VAL A 251 -3.54 9.04 14.08
C VAL A 251 -3.86 9.73 12.75
N SER A 252 -5.06 9.47 12.22
CA SER A 252 -5.54 10.04 10.97
C SER A 252 -5.70 11.57 11.08
N ALA A 253 -6.40 12.06 12.10
CA ALA A 253 -6.62 13.48 12.33
C ALA A 253 -5.30 14.24 12.45
N HIS A 254 -4.34 13.70 13.22
CA HIS A 254 -3.02 14.29 13.38
C HIS A 254 -2.25 14.38 12.05
N ALA A 255 -2.16 13.28 11.30
CA ALA A 255 -1.44 13.25 10.03
C ALA A 255 -2.07 14.18 8.97
N LEU A 256 -3.41 14.25 8.92
CA LEU A 256 -4.16 15.14 8.04
C LEU A 256 -3.95 16.62 8.42
N ASP A 257 -3.94 16.97 9.72
CA ASP A 257 -3.64 18.33 10.18
C ASP A 257 -2.24 18.77 9.79
N LEU A 258 -1.24 17.92 10.03
CA LEU A 258 0.15 18.22 9.64
C LEU A 258 0.27 18.42 8.12
N ALA A 259 -0.34 17.55 7.33
CA ALA A 259 -0.32 17.67 5.87
C ALA A 259 -1.09 18.91 5.38
N ARG A 260 -2.18 19.30 6.07
CA ARG A 260 -2.90 20.55 5.79
C ARG A 260 -2.00 21.77 6.05
N ARG A 261 -1.28 21.80 7.19
CA ARG A 261 -0.31 22.87 7.52
C ARG A 261 0.77 22.98 6.44
N VAL A 262 1.30 21.86 5.94
CA VAL A 262 2.25 21.85 4.82
C VAL A 262 1.65 22.52 3.60
N ARG A 263 0.41 22.19 3.20
CA ARG A 263 -0.25 22.79 2.03
C ARG A 263 -0.48 24.28 2.19
N GLU A 264 -0.99 24.69 3.35
CA GLU A 264 -1.25 26.12 3.64
C GLU A 264 0.04 26.94 3.65
N GLY A 265 1.10 26.44 4.28
CA GLY A 265 2.39 27.10 4.33
C GLY A 265 3.07 27.16 2.97
N ALA A 266 3.00 26.11 2.17
CA ALA A 266 3.52 26.10 0.81
C ALA A 266 2.82 27.13 -0.08
N ARG A 267 1.49 27.30 0.03
CA ARG A 267 0.77 28.37 -0.67
C ARG A 267 1.22 29.78 -0.26
N LYS A 268 1.38 30.01 1.04
CA LYS A 268 1.90 31.28 1.57
C LYS A 268 3.32 31.57 1.05
N ALA A 269 4.10 30.53 0.81
CA ALA A 269 5.41 30.62 0.17
C ALA A 269 5.35 30.74 -1.37
N GLY A 270 4.17 30.79 -1.97
CA GLY A 270 3.98 30.92 -3.43
C GLY A 270 4.25 29.63 -4.20
N LEU A 271 4.29 28.47 -3.54
CA LEU A 271 4.52 27.18 -4.18
C LEU A 271 3.19 26.52 -4.60
N ALA A 272 3.16 25.99 -5.81
CA ALA A 272 2.02 25.24 -6.31
C ALA A 272 2.04 23.79 -5.82
N ILE A 273 0.84 23.24 -5.57
CA ILE A 273 0.64 21.87 -5.10
C ILE A 273 0.32 20.98 -6.30
N TYR A 274 1.04 19.86 -6.40
CA TYR A 274 0.78 18.87 -7.43
C TYR A 274 -0.56 18.15 -7.18
N GLY A 275 -1.38 18.13 -8.22
CA GLY A 275 -2.74 17.60 -8.12
C GLY A 275 -3.77 18.62 -7.60
N GLY A 276 -3.37 19.89 -7.43
CA GLY A 276 -4.28 20.97 -7.05
C GLY A 276 -4.79 20.89 -5.61
N GLU A 277 -5.95 21.49 -5.40
CA GLU A 277 -6.59 21.67 -4.09
C GLU A 277 -7.76 20.68 -3.90
N GLY A 278 -8.32 20.65 -2.71
CA GLY A 278 -9.69 20.25 -2.44
C GLY A 278 -9.88 18.98 -1.61
N GLU A 279 -8.98 18.02 -1.60
CA GLU A 279 -9.19 16.80 -0.83
C GLU A 279 -8.23 16.66 0.35
N GLU A 280 -8.74 16.13 1.47
CA GLU A 280 -7.91 15.73 2.59
C GLU A 280 -7.00 14.57 2.18
N ARG A 281 -5.69 14.75 2.40
CA ARG A 281 -4.67 13.77 2.03
C ARG A 281 -3.44 13.93 2.91
N VAL A 282 -2.82 12.81 3.24
CA VAL A 282 -1.64 12.77 4.12
C VAL A 282 -0.32 13.02 3.36
N ILE A 283 -0.33 12.94 2.03
CA ILE A 283 0.83 13.20 1.17
C ILE A 283 0.60 14.52 0.43
N THR A 284 1.63 15.36 0.40
CA THR A 284 1.63 16.62 -0.36
C THR A 284 2.90 16.69 -1.20
N SER A 285 2.76 16.88 -2.50
CA SER A 285 3.91 17.18 -3.39
C SER A 285 3.83 18.61 -3.89
N LEU A 286 4.95 19.31 -3.81
CA LEU A 286 5.11 20.69 -4.26
C LEU A 286 5.76 20.70 -5.63
N ILE A 287 5.26 21.56 -6.52
CA ILE A 287 5.77 21.71 -7.88
C ILE A 287 7.00 22.61 -7.86
N GLU A 288 7.99 22.27 -8.67
CA GLU A 288 9.23 23.05 -8.81
C GLU A 288 8.94 24.52 -9.13
N PRO A 289 9.47 25.46 -8.33
CA PRO A 289 9.35 26.90 -8.62
C PRO A 289 10.21 27.31 -9.79
N LYS A 290 9.95 28.49 -10.38
CA LYS A 290 10.72 29.01 -11.51
C LYS A 290 12.24 29.10 -11.25
N GLY A 291 12.66 29.21 -9.99
CA GLY A 291 14.09 29.27 -9.59
C GLY A 291 14.73 27.90 -9.33
N GLY A 292 14.02 26.80 -9.58
CA GLY A 292 14.51 25.45 -9.29
C GLY A 292 14.46 25.09 -7.81
N TRP A 293 14.96 23.89 -7.49
CA TRP A 293 14.97 23.36 -6.12
C TRP A 293 16.31 23.50 -5.39
N GLU A 294 17.39 23.94 -6.06
CA GLU A 294 18.76 23.85 -5.56
C GLU A 294 18.92 24.51 -4.18
N LYS A 295 18.50 25.77 -4.04
CA LYS A 295 18.57 26.51 -2.76
C LYS A 295 17.71 25.88 -1.65
N ILE A 296 16.57 25.27 -2.00
CA ILE A 296 15.69 24.60 -1.04
C ILE A 296 16.32 23.28 -0.62
N LYS A 297 16.93 22.53 -1.55
CA LYS A 297 17.66 21.28 -1.22
C LYS A 297 18.77 21.53 -0.23
N GLU A 298 19.65 22.52 -0.49
CA GLU A 298 20.75 22.90 0.40
C GLU A 298 20.25 23.22 1.81
N LYS A 299 19.18 24.01 1.91
CA LYS A 299 18.60 24.38 3.21
C LYS A 299 17.99 23.19 3.96
N VAL A 300 17.25 22.32 3.23
CA VAL A 300 16.63 21.12 3.79
C VAL A 300 17.69 20.15 4.30
N GLU A 301 18.80 19.97 3.57
CA GLU A 301 19.94 19.14 3.96
C GLU A 301 20.66 19.71 5.18
N ALA A 302 20.94 21.03 5.16
CA ALA A 302 21.58 21.73 6.27
C ALA A 302 20.75 21.63 7.58
N ALA A 303 19.41 21.71 7.48
CA ALA A 303 18.50 21.55 8.58
C ALA A 303 18.26 20.08 8.97
N ARG A 304 18.87 19.12 8.28
CA ARG A 304 18.68 17.67 8.47
C ARG A 304 17.20 17.22 8.37
N ILE A 305 16.39 17.93 7.60
CA ILE A 305 15.00 17.57 7.34
C ILE A 305 14.96 16.56 6.20
N ARG A 306 14.28 15.44 6.42
CA ARG A 306 14.13 14.39 5.41
C ARG A 306 12.82 14.56 4.65
N VAL A 307 12.95 14.76 3.34
CA VAL A 307 11.85 14.83 2.37
C VAL A 307 12.12 13.90 1.20
N SER A 308 11.15 13.69 0.33
CA SER A 308 11.33 12.87 -0.87
C SER A 308 11.33 13.72 -2.13
N TRP A 309 12.42 13.65 -2.88
CA TRP A 309 12.49 14.23 -4.25
C TRP A 309 11.99 13.18 -5.23
N ARG A 310 10.98 13.49 -6.02
CA ARG A 310 10.35 12.56 -6.96
C ARG A 310 10.17 13.23 -8.32
N LYS A 311 10.35 12.44 -9.38
CA LYS A 311 9.95 12.87 -10.73
C LYS A 311 8.52 12.41 -11.03
N GLU A 312 7.73 13.31 -11.58
CA GLU A 312 6.45 12.93 -12.18
C GLU A 312 6.65 12.49 -13.64
N HIS A 313 5.63 11.91 -14.26
CA HIS A 313 5.75 11.32 -15.61
C HIS A 313 6.12 12.32 -16.72
N GLY A 314 5.87 13.64 -16.54
CA GLY A 314 6.31 14.71 -17.44
C GLY A 314 7.75 15.18 -17.18
N GLY A 315 8.48 14.53 -16.26
CA GLY A 315 9.89 14.80 -15.95
C GLY A 315 10.14 15.89 -14.91
N LYS A 316 9.11 16.62 -14.44
CA LYS A 316 9.26 17.64 -13.39
C LYS A 316 9.63 17.01 -12.06
N THR A 317 10.54 17.67 -11.34
CA THR A 317 10.90 17.25 -9.98
C THR A 317 9.91 17.82 -8.98
N LEU A 318 9.35 16.96 -8.15
CA LEU A 318 8.44 17.30 -7.06
C LEU A 318 9.14 17.15 -5.72
N LEU A 319 8.87 18.09 -4.81
CA LEU A 319 9.20 17.95 -3.39
C LEU A 319 8.01 17.32 -2.67
N ARG A 320 8.12 16.02 -2.37
CA ARG A 320 7.08 15.27 -1.68
C ARG A 320 7.30 15.28 -0.17
N VAL A 321 6.28 15.71 0.55
CA VAL A 321 6.21 15.78 2.01
C VAL A 321 5.09 14.87 2.50
N ALA A 322 5.39 14.05 3.49
CA ALA A 322 4.45 13.08 4.06
C ALA A 322 4.70 12.96 5.58
N PRO A 323 4.23 13.92 6.38
CA PRO A 323 4.40 13.89 7.82
C PRO A 323 3.60 12.75 8.45
N HIS A 324 4.18 12.10 9.45
CA HIS A 324 3.61 10.95 10.15
C HIS A 324 3.36 11.28 11.63
N VAL A 325 2.83 10.32 12.38
CA VAL A 325 2.51 10.48 13.82
C VAL A 325 3.69 10.93 14.69
N ALA A 326 4.92 10.65 14.27
CA ALA A 326 6.13 11.09 14.98
C ALA A 326 6.48 12.57 14.76
N ASN A 327 5.88 13.21 13.76
CA ASN A 327 6.11 14.62 13.50
C ASN A 327 5.19 15.50 14.36
N THR A 328 5.67 16.70 14.65
CA THR A 328 4.95 17.71 15.43
C THR A 328 4.61 18.93 14.56
N PRO A 329 3.67 19.80 14.97
CA PRO A 329 3.46 21.09 14.32
C PRO A 329 4.75 21.94 14.21
N ALA A 330 5.64 21.88 15.22
CA ALA A 330 6.91 22.60 15.21
C ALA A 330 7.86 22.12 14.10
N ASP A 331 7.90 20.81 13.81
CA ASP A 331 8.67 20.25 12.67
C ASP A 331 8.16 20.83 11.34
N ILE A 332 6.84 20.95 11.21
CA ILE A 332 6.26 21.55 10.00
C ILE A 332 6.58 23.03 9.89
N GLU A 333 6.52 23.79 10.98
CA GLU A 333 6.89 25.21 11.00
C GLU A 333 8.36 25.43 10.64
N GLU A 334 9.25 24.56 11.13
CA GLU A 334 10.66 24.59 10.76
C GLU A 334 10.86 24.31 9.27
N PHE A 335 10.21 23.28 8.72
CA PHE A 335 10.23 23.00 7.29
C PHE A 335 9.69 24.18 6.47
N LEU A 336 8.59 24.80 6.88
CA LEU A 336 7.98 25.92 6.15
C LEU A 336 8.85 27.18 6.17
N ARG A 337 9.64 27.43 7.23
CA ARG A 337 10.63 28.52 7.27
C ARG A 337 11.69 28.37 6.19
N ILE A 338 12.05 27.13 5.83
CA ILE A 338 13.01 26.83 4.76
C ILE A 338 12.44 27.18 3.39
N LEU A 339 11.15 26.90 3.17
CA LEU A 339 10.50 27.22 1.91
C LEU A 339 10.47 28.73 1.65
N GLY A 340 10.36 29.55 2.70
CA GLY A 340 10.41 31.01 2.64
C GLY A 340 9.32 31.62 1.74
N PRO A 341 9.13 32.93 1.75
CA PRO A 341 8.38 33.59 0.68
C PRO A 341 9.19 33.49 -0.61
N SER A 342 8.56 32.99 -1.68
CA SER A 342 9.17 32.91 -3.01
C SER A 342 9.49 34.31 -3.51
N GLY A 343 10.79 34.68 -3.49
CA GLY A 343 11.30 35.86 -4.14
C GLY A 343 11.41 37.13 -3.28
N ARG A 344 12.48 37.21 -2.50
CA ARG A 344 13.28 38.46 -2.35
C ARG A 344 14.75 38.11 -2.40
#